data_0598de4d6b0d58e45d682f2b01c38318
#
_entry.id   0598de4d6b0d58e45d682f2b01c38318
#
_cell.length_a   1.000
_cell.length_b   1.000
_cell.length_c   1.000
_cell.angle_alpha   90.00
_cell.angle_beta   90.00
_cell.angle_gamma   90.00
#
_symmetry.space_group_name_H-M   'P 1'
#
loop_
_entity.id
_entity.type
_entity.pdbx_description
1 polymer ?
#
loop_
_entity_poly.entity_id
_entity_poly.type
_entity_poly.pdbx_seq_one_letter_code
_entity_poly.pdbx_strand_id
1 'polypeptide(L)'
;LAAGAPYSLNHKKQQNPYVHSGQGQRAFISGSTLCALSAAALLIREYNFRGENIHLLDCDGLFDGDACEAAGAELFVQAQGFDCFWDLLRSIPSQQKKGASLKDDIILSAQELSGSRCRVLMRNGEQIVLPERRLDRAQRRLLNRLMMEEEKQLRGKSVEDWFADDDSFVETDFWRLCASLYRIKESSSVSVLRALLCARSEQMMHLDTMEDWMQLPADPGTALIQPLITYLKGYGVQFHLNSEIMDIQFSDTCVLQARVLHMRSAHHVERIELNADDLCIVTLGERTA
;
A
#
# COMPACT_ATOMS: atom_id res chain seq x y z
N LEU A 1 -30.35 16.52 1.74
CA LEU A 1 -29.40 17.19 0.87
C LEU A 1 -28.65 18.24 1.69
N ALA A 2 -27.66 17.84 2.50
CA ALA A 2 -26.73 18.72 3.17
C ALA A 2 -25.35 18.37 2.64
N ALA A 3 -24.75 19.28 1.89
CA ALA A 3 -23.40 19.19 1.39
C ALA A 3 -22.45 19.03 2.58
N GLY A 4 -21.76 17.89 2.63
CA GLY A 4 -20.73 17.62 3.60
C GLY A 4 -19.61 18.66 3.47
N ALA A 5 -19.32 19.36 4.55
CA ALA A 5 -18.20 20.27 4.62
C ALA A 5 -16.90 19.49 4.38
N PRO A 6 -15.93 20.06 3.63
CA PRO A 6 -14.65 19.42 3.41
C PRO A 6 -13.96 19.25 4.78
N TYR A 7 -13.60 18.01 5.12
CA TYR A 7 -12.72 17.72 6.25
C TYR A 7 -11.38 18.43 6.02
N SER A 8 -11.27 19.62 6.56
CA SER A 8 -10.00 20.28 6.72
C SER A 8 -9.27 19.53 7.84
N LEU A 9 -8.39 18.63 7.47
CA LEU A 9 -7.39 18.07 8.36
C LEU A 9 -6.40 19.19 8.72
N ASN A 10 -6.85 20.11 9.56
CA ASN A 10 -5.97 20.95 10.35
C ASN A 10 -5.29 20.03 11.37
N HIS A 11 -4.28 19.29 10.92
CA HIS A 11 -3.31 18.71 11.83
C HIS A 11 -2.54 19.85 12.49
N LYS A 12 -3.13 20.44 13.53
CA LYS A 12 -2.31 20.99 14.59
C LYS A 12 -1.35 19.87 14.97
N LYS A 13 -0.04 20.10 14.78
CA LYS A 13 1.01 19.21 15.28
C LYS A 13 0.69 18.91 16.76
N GLN A 14 -0.08 17.88 17.03
CA GLN A 14 -0.09 17.27 18.34
C GLN A 14 1.28 16.62 18.43
N GLN A 15 2.16 17.28 19.16
CA GLN A 15 3.41 16.65 19.60
C GLN A 15 2.98 15.38 20.33
N ASN A 16 3.20 14.24 19.68
CA ASN A 16 3.02 12.96 20.32
C ASN A 16 4.00 12.92 21.48
N PRO A 17 3.54 12.88 22.76
CA PRO A 17 4.42 12.95 23.91
C PRO A 17 5.41 11.77 24.00
N TYR A 18 5.26 10.76 23.16
CA TYR A 18 6.12 9.58 23.07
C TYR A 18 7.21 9.69 21.99
N VAL A 19 7.23 10.76 21.20
CA VAL A 19 8.26 10.99 20.20
C VAL A 19 9.24 12.02 20.75
N HIS A 20 10.30 11.54 21.36
CA HIS A 20 11.48 12.35 21.63
C HIS A 20 12.00 12.87 20.28
N SER A 21 12.38 14.14 20.24
CA SER A 21 12.92 14.78 19.03
C SER A 21 13.98 13.89 18.36
N GLY A 22 13.73 13.45 17.12
CA GLY A 22 14.51 12.44 16.39
C GLY A 22 15.96 12.78 16.06
N GLN A 23 16.62 13.62 16.84
CA GLN A 23 17.97 14.12 16.57
C GLN A 23 19.12 13.14 16.82
N GLY A 24 18.84 11.93 17.17
CA GLY A 24 19.87 10.90 17.38
C GLY A 24 19.33 9.49 17.17
N GLN A 25 18.03 9.37 16.92
CA GLN A 25 17.35 8.12 16.66
C GLN A 25 17.66 7.63 15.24
N ARG A 26 17.90 6.33 15.11
CA ARG A 26 18.05 5.68 13.80
C ARG A 26 16.79 4.91 13.48
N ALA A 27 16.48 4.80 12.21
CA ALA A 27 15.40 3.96 11.71
C ALA A 27 15.96 2.99 10.66
N PHE A 28 15.74 1.71 10.88
CA PHE A 28 16.08 0.65 9.93
C PHE A 28 14.78 0.13 9.33
N ILE A 29 14.62 0.29 8.02
CA ILE A 29 13.41 -0.06 7.31
C ILE A 29 13.76 -1.13 6.29
N SER A 30 13.23 -2.34 6.49
CA SER A 30 13.40 -3.45 5.55
C SER A 30 12.28 -3.48 4.54
N GLY A 31 12.63 -3.46 3.27
CA GLY A 31 11.74 -3.57 2.13
C GLY A 31 12.03 -2.53 1.06
N SER A 32 11.70 -2.87 -0.16
CA SER A 32 11.96 -2.08 -1.37
C SER A 32 10.69 -1.51 -2.00
N THR A 33 9.55 -1.65 -1.34
CA THR A 33 8.24 -1.27 -1.88
C THR A 33 7.84 0.16 -1.50
N LEU A 34 6.72 0.61 -2.07
CA LEU A 34 6.08 1.88 -1.75
C LEU A 34 5.87 2.05 -0.23
N CYS A 35 5.60 0.95 0.50
CA CYS A 35 5.42 0.99 1.96
C CYS A 35 6.69 1.45 2.68
N ALA A 36 7.86 0.92 2.31
CA ALA A 36 9.14 1.29 2.92
C ALA A 36 9.51 2.75 2.62
N LEU A 37 9.35 3.18 1.35
CA LEU A 37 9.60 4.55 0.94
C LEU A 37 8.65 5.54 1.63
N SER A 38 7.37 5.17 1.75
CA SER A 38 6.36 5.97 2.45
C SER A 38 6.67 6.10 3.93
N ALA A 39 7.09 5.00 4.58
CA ALA A 39 7.49 5.02 5.98
C ALA A 39 8.66 5.98 6.21
N ALA A 40 9.70 5.93 5.37
CA ALA A 40 10.83 6.84 5.43
C ALA A 40 10.41 8.31 5.26
N ALA A 41 9.55 8.60 4.28
CA ALA A 41 9.05 9.95 4.04
C ALA A 41 8.21 10.49 5.21
N LEU A 42 7.38 9.65 5.82
CA LEU A 42 6.59 9.99 7.00
C LEU A 42 7.46 10.24 8.23
N LEU A 43 8.53 9.46 8.44
CA LEU A 43 9.48 9.69 9.53
C LEU A 43 10.14 11.08 9.42
N ILE A 44 10.51 11.51 8.22
CA ILE A 44 11.05 12.85 7.98
C ILE A 44 9.98 13.90 8.23
N ARG A 45 8.80 13.75 7.63
CA ARG A 45 7.77 14.78 7.63
C ARG A 45 7.09 14.97 8.98
N GLU A 46 6.69 13.87 9.62
CA GLU A 46 5.86 13.91 10.82
C GLU A 46 6.65 13.80 12.11
N TYR A 47 7.77 13.08 12.07
CA TYR A 47 8.54 12.74 13.26
C TYR A 47 9.90 13.46 13.35
N ASN A 48 10.22 14.33 12.39
CA ASN A 48 11.46 15.11 12.31
C ASN A 48 12.74 14.25 12.37
N PHE A 49 12.69 13.03 11.84
CA PHE A 49 13.89 12.22 11.67
C PHE A 49 14.83 12.92 10.68
N ARG A 50 16.13 12.88 10.98
CA ARG A 50 17.15 13.26 10.00
C ARG A 50 17.27 12.16 8.97
N GLY A 51 17.27 12.51 7.70
CA GLY A 51 17.37 11.51 6.63
C GLY A 51 18.63 10.66 6.77
N GLU A 52 19.75 11.24 7.18
CA GLU A 52 21.03 10.52 7.41
C GLU A 52 20.93 9.39 8.45
N ASN A 53 19.91 9.42 9.32
CA ASN A 53 19.64 8.40 10.33
C ASN A 53 18.60 7.36 9.87
N ILE A 54 18.10 7.47 8.66
CA ILE A 54 17.13 6.52 8.10
C ILE A 54 17.87 5.59 7.11
N HIS A 55 17.83 4.30 7.39
CA HIS A 55 18.46 3.25 6.62
C HIS A 55 17.39 2.41 5.95
N LEU A 56 17.30 2.48 4.62
CA LEU A 56 16.43 1.64 3.80
C LEU A 56 17.22 0.43 3.30
N LEU A 57 16.73 -0.77 3.62
CA LEU A 57 17.37 -2.03 3.30
C LEU A 57 16.59 -2.70 2.15
N ASP A 58 17.24 -2.79 1.01
CA ASP A 58 16.65 -3.32 -0.23
C ASP A 58 17.24 -4.69 -0.55
N CYS A 59 16.50 -5.75 -0.27
CA CYS A 59 16.93 -7.11 -0.57
C CYS A 59 16.78 -7.49 -2.04
N ASP A 60 15.89 -6.83 -2.77
CA ASP A 60 15.53 -7.17 -4.15
C ASP A 60 16.24 -6.30 -5.21
N GLY A 61 17.02 -5.30 -4.79
CA GLY A 61 17.72 -4.37 -5.67
C GLY A 61 16.76 -3.40 -6.41
N LEU A 62 15.55 -3.21 -5.91
CA LEU A 62 14.52 -2.40 -6.59
C LEU A 62 14.82 -0.90 -6.58
N PHE A 63 15.73 -0.43 -5.72
CA PHE A 63 16.14 0.97 -5.69
C PHE A 63 17.20 1.32 -6.76
N ASP A 64 17.70 0.32 -7.49
CA ASP A 64 18.76 0.49 -8.52
C ASP A 64 18.18 0.67 -9.92
N GLY A 65 17.14 1.46 -10.04
CA GLY A 65 16.67 2.04 -11.32
C GLY A 65 16.02 1.08 -12.33
N ASP A 66 16.67 -0.01 -12.68
CA ASP A 66 16.23 -0.91 -13.76
C ASP A 66 15.20 -1.97 -13.29
N ALA A 67 15.14 -2.24 -12.00
CA ALA A 67 14.25 -3.27 -11.44
C ALA A 67 12.82 -2.78 -11.18
N CYS A 68 12.56 -1.49 -11.33
CA CYS A 68 11.21 -0.92 -11.16
C CYS A 68 10.21 -1.40 -12.25
N GLU A 69 10.71 -1.91 -13.38
CA GLU A 69 9.88 -2.53 -14.43
C GLU A 69 9.16 -3.81 -13.94
N ALA A 70 9.69 -4.47 -12.90
CA ALA A 70 9.10 -5.70 -12.36
C ALA A 70 7.76 -5.49 -11.64
N ALA A 71 7.39 -4.26 -11.33
CA ALA A 71 6.09 -3.93 -10.76
C ALA A 71 4.95 -3.94 -11.78
N GLY A 72 5.11 -4.53 -12.95
CA GLY A 72 4.21 -4.63 -14.11
C GLY A 72 2.69 -4.76 -13.89
N ALA A 73 2.21 -4.26 -12.77
CA ALA A 73 0.85 -4.20 -12.34
C ALA A 73 0.31 -2.80 -12.53
N GLU A 74 -0.68 -2.68 -13.37
CA GLU A 74 -1.50 -1.48 -13.42
C GLU A 74 -1.94 -1.14 -12.00
N LEU A 75 -1.54 0.03 -11.51
CA LEU A 75 -1.97 0.51 -10.21
C LEU A 75 -3.17 1.43 -10.40
N PHE A 76 -4.26 1.08 -9.74
CA PHE A 76 -5.48 1.87 -9.74
C PHE A 76 -5.66 2.54 -8.40
N VAL A 77 -5.92 3.83 -8.43
CA VAL A 77 -6.26 4.61 -7.24
C VAL A 77 -7.56 5.36 -7.48
N GLN A 78 -8.24 5.71 -6.41
CA GLN A 78 -9.42 6.56 -6.48
C GLN A 78 -9.06 7.97 -6.03
N ALA A 79 -9.75 8.95 -6.58
CA ALA A 79 -9.61 10.34 -6.17
C ALA A 79 -10.00 10.53 -4.70
N GLN A 80 -10.92 9.70 -4.21
CA GLN A 80 -11.40 9.69 -2.82
C GLN A 80 -11.04 8.36 -2.14
N GLY A 81 -10.90 8.39 -0.81
CA GLY A 81 -10.65 7.18 -0.01
C GLY A 81 -9.20 6.70 0.07
N PHE A 82 -8.26 7.43 -0.52
CA PHE A 82 -6.81 7.21 -0.40
C PHE A 82 -6.13 8.42 0.25
N ASP A 83 -6.75 8.99 1.28
CA ASP A 83 -6.36 10.28 1.84
C ASP A 83 -4.90 10.33 2.30
N CYS A 84 -4.43 9.29 3.01
CA CYS A 84 -3.03 9.22 3.45
C CYS A 84 -2.05 9.16 2.27
N PHE A 85 -2.40 8.44 1.22
CA PHE A 85 -1.59 8.36 0.00
C PHE A 85 -1.53 9.72 -0.69
N TRP A 86 -2.67 10.35 -0.92
CA TRP A 86 -2.72 11.67 -1.55
C TRP A 86 -2.06 12.77 -0.72
N ASP A 87 -2.16 12.68 0.60
CA ASP A 87 -1.51 13.61 1.50
C ASP A 87 0.02 13.47 1.45
N LEU A 88 0.53 12.22 1.42
CA LEU A 88 1.94 11.95 1.22
C LEU A 88 2.44 12.55 -0.09
N LEU A 89 1.77 12.24 -1.21
CA LEU A 89 2.19 12.70 -2.53
C LEU A 89 2.12 14.23 -2.68
N ARG A 90 1.19 14.89 -1.99
CA ARG A 90 1.11 16.35 -1.94
C ARG A 90 2.33 16.98 -1.27
N SER A 91 2.96 16.29 -0.34
CA SER A 91 4.14 16.78 0.37
C SER A 91 5.45 16.61 -0.41
N ILE A 92 5.44 15.83 -1.50
CA ILE A 92 6.62 15.56 -2.31
C ILE A 92 6.61 16.53 -3.51
N PRO A 93 7.68 17.31 -3.69
CA PRO A 93 7.77 18.24 -4.82
C PRO A 93 7.76 17.51 -6.17
N SER A 94 7.06 18.08 -7.14
CA SER A 94 7.14 17.66 -8.52
C SER A 94 8.57 17.81 -9.08
N GLN A 95 8.99 16.80 -9.82
CA GLN A 95 10.26 16.87 -10.58
C GLN A 95 10.08 17.54 -11.95
N GLN A 96 8.83 17.66 -12.42
CA GLN A 96 8.51 18.17 -13.76
C GLN A 96 8.20 19.67 -13.71
N LYS A 97 7.52 20.14 -12.64
CA LYS A 97 7.03 21.51 -12.56
C LYS A 97 7.31 22.15 -11.21
N LYS A 98 8.05 23.26 -11.23
CA LYS A 98 8.34 24.04 -10.02
C LYS A 98 7.05 24.54 -9.36
N GLY A 99 6.90 24.29 -8.07
CA GLY A 99 5.74 24.70 -7.28
C GLY A 99 4.54 23.76 -7.34
N ALA A 100 4.61 22.66 -8.11
CA ALA A 100 3.66 21.57 -8.09
C ALA A 100 4.14 20.44 -7.18
N SER A 101 3.25 19.50 -6.88
CA SER A 101 3.52 18.29 -6.10
C SER A 101 3.50 17.04 -6.99
N LEU A 102 4.04 15.95 -6.47
CA LEU A 102 3.94 14.64 -7.13
C LEU A 102 2.47 14.21 -7.34
N LYS A 103 1.57 14.61 -6.41
CA LYS A 103 0.13 14.42 -6.60
C LYS A 103 -0.37 15.09 -7.87
N ASP A 104 0.06 16.34 -8.13
CA ASP A 104 -0.39 17.09 -9.30
C ASP A 104 0.10 16.44 -10.61
N ASP A 105 1.34 15.91 -10.60
CA ASP A 105 1.89 15.18 -11.76
C ASP A 105 1.08 13.92 -12.06
N ILE A 106 0.73 13.15 -11.03
CA ILE A 106 -0.05 11.91 -11.19
C ILE A 106 -1.46 12.20 -11.67
N ILE A 107 -2.14 13.20 -11.10
CA ILE A 107 -3.48 13.57 -11.53
C ILE A 107 -3.48 14.03 -13.00
N LEU A 108 -2.49 14.84 -13.38
CA LEU A 108 -2.36 15.31 -14.76
C LEU A 108 -2.17 14.14 -15.73
N SER A 109 -1.22 13.26 -15.43
CA SER A 109 -0.96 12.07 -16.25
C SER A 109 -2.18 11.13 -16.33
N ALA A 110 -2.90 10.97 -15.23
CA ALA A 110 -4.13 10.18 -15.21
C ALA A 110 -5.24 10.80 -16.05
N GLN A 111 -5.33 12.14 -16.11
CA GLN A 111 -6.29 12.84 -16.94
C GLN A 111 -5.97 12.69 -18.44
N GLU A 112 -4.71 12.73 -18.82
CA GLU A 112 -4.27 12.50 -20.20
C GLU A 112 -4.62 11.08 -20.67
N LEU A 113 -4.48 10.08 -19.78
CA LEU A 113 -4.86 8.71 -20.06
C LEU A 113 -6.39 8.50 -20.09
N SER A 114 -7.17 9.40 -19.49
CA SER A 114 -8.63 9.27 -19.36
C SER A 114 -9.41 9.28 -20.68
N GLY A 115 -8.83 9.81 -21.74
CA GLY A 115 -9.47 9.87 -23.06
C GLY A 115 -9.73 8.53 -23.74
N SER A 116 -9.22 7.42 -23.19
CA SER A 116 -9.27 6.09 -23.82
C SER A 116 -9.88 4.99 -22.93
N ARG A 117 -10.73 5.34 -21.97
CA ARG A 117 -11.25 4.38 -20.99
C ARG A 117 -12.45 3.60 -21.51
N CYS A 118 -12.24 2.67 -22.42
CA CYS A 118 -13.18 1.59 -22.61
C CYS A 118 -12.54 0.31 -22.04
N ARG A 119 -13.00 -0.13 -20.86
CA ARG A 119 -12.64 -1.45 -20.35
C ARG A 119 -13.62 -2.47 -20.88
N VAL A 120 -13.06 -3.40 -21.58
CA VAL A 120 -13.82 -4.50 -22.15
C VAL A 120 -13.45 -5.75 -21.36
N LEU A 121 -14.43 -6.34 -20.69
CA LEU A 121 -14.26 -7.68 -20.15
C LEU A 121 -14.36 -8.69 -21.27
N MET A 122 -13.37 -9.57 -21.35
CA MET A 122 -13.32 -10.62 -22.35
C MET A 122 -13.44 -11.99 -21.69
N ARG A 123 -14.29 -12.85 -22.22
CA ARG A 123 -14.37 -14.27 -21.85
C ARG A 123 -14.20 -15.11 -23.12
N ASN A 124 -13.21 -15.99 -23.13
CA ASN A 124 -12.93 -16.86 -24.28
C ASN A 124 -12.77 -16.11 -25.62
N GLY A 125 -12.24 -14.87 -25.59
CA GLY A 125 -12.08 -14.05 -26.79
C GLY A 125 -13.30 -13.25 -27.21
N GLU A 126 -14.43 -13.38 -26.52
CA GLU A 126 -15.64 -12.61 -26.77
C GLU A 126 -15.82 -11.47 -25.75
N GLN A 127 -16.25 -10.31 -26.25
CA GLN A 127 -16.57 -9.18 -25.40
C GLN A 127 -17.83 -9.49 -24.59
N ILE A 128 -17.69 -9.44 -23.26
CA ILE A 128 -18.84 -9.53 -22.37
C ILE A 128 -19.41 -8.12 -22.18
N VAL A 129 -20.58 -7.88 -22.76
CA VAL A 129 -21.44 -6.78 -22.34
C VAL A 129 -22.05 -7.22 -21.02
N LEU A 130 -21.61 -6.62 -19.92
CA LEU A 130 -22.07 -7.00 -18.59
C LEU A 130 -23.50 -6.54 -18.38
N PRO A 131 -24.47 -7.46 -18.45
CA PRO A 131 -25.77 -7.18 -17.90
C PRO A 131 -25.62 -7.05 -16.40
N GLU A 132 -26.29 -6.09 -15.82
CA GLU A 132 -26.41 -5.81 -14.38
C GLU A 132 -25.72 -6.85 -13.47
N ARG A 133 -24.50 -6.56 -13.04
CA ARG A 133 -23.66 -7.42 -12.16
C ARG A 133 -24.25 -7.52 -10.75
N ARG A 134 -25.51 -7.75 -10.67
CA ARG A 134 -26.20 -7.84 -9.40
C ARG A 134 -25.95 -9.22 -8.84
N LEU A 135 -25.19 -9.23 -7.77
CA LEU A 135 -25.21 -10.38 -6.86
C LEU A 135 -26.67 -10.75 -6.59
N ASP A 136 -26.98 -12.01 -6.65
CA ASP A 136 -28.30 -12.48 -6.29
C ASP A 136 -28.63 -12.25 -4.80
N ARG A 137 -29.81 -12.57 -4.37
CA ARG A 137 -30.25 -12.32 -3.00
C ARG A 137 -29.45 -13.17 -1.98
N ALA A 138 -29.07 -14.39 -2.35
CA ALA A 138 -28.32 -15.30 -1.48
C ALA A 138 -26.89 -14.79 -1.31
N GLN A 139 -26.23 -14.45 -2.41
CA GLN A 139 -24.86 -13.91 -2.42
C GLN A 139 -24.75 -12.61 -1.65
N ARG A 140 -25.70 -11.69 -1.79
CA ARG A 140 -25.75 -10.46 -0.98
C ARG A 140 -25.91 -10.74 0.51
N ARG A 141 -26.69 -11.76 0.89
CA ARG A 141 -26.81 -12.16 2.29
C ARG A 141 -25.51 -12.72 2.84
N LEU A 142 -24.78 -13.54 2.06
CA LEU A 142 -23.48 -14.08 2.45
C LEU A 142 -22.43 -12.99 2.63
N LEU A 143 -22.38 -11.99 1.75
CA LEU A 143 -21.50 -10.85 1.90
C LEU A 143 -21.85 -10.00 3.12
N ASN A 144 -23.13 -9.70 3.34
CA ASN A 144 -23.57 -8.96 4.53
C ASN A 144 -23.24 -9.74 5.81
N ARG A 145 -23.41 -11.06 5.81
CA ARG A 145 -23.02 -11.90 6.92
C ARG A 145 -21.51 -11.81 7.16
N LEU A 146 -20.70 -11.89 6.11
CA LEU A 146 -19.25 -11.76 6.20
C LEU A 146 -18.85 -10.41 6.85
N MET A 147 -19.46 -9.32 6.45
CA MET A 147 -19.14 -8.00 7.01
C MET A 147 -19.47 -7.88 8.51
N MET A 148 -20.49 -8.60 8.95
CA MET A 148 -20.96 -8.58 10.36
C MET A 148 -20.31 -9.65 11.24
N GLU A 149 -19.55 -10.58 10.67
CA GLU A 149 -18.99 -11.71 11.41
C GLU A 149 -17.83 -11.28 12.32
N GLU A 150 -17.69 -11.94 13.46
CA GLU A 150 -16.57 -11.72 14.36
C GLU A 150 -15.26 -12.28 13.77
N GLU A 151 -14.17 -11.56 13.95
CA GLU A 151 -12.85 -11.92 13.42
C GLU A 151 -12.42 -13.34 13.81
N LYS A 152 -12.70 -13.76 15.05
CA LYS A 152 -12.34 -15.10 15.52
C LYS A 152 -13.03 -16.23 14.76
N GLN A 153 -14.21 -15.98 14.17
CA GLN A 153 -14.95 -16.96 13.37
C GLN A 153 -14.40 -17.08 11.93
N LEU A 154 -13.61 -16.09 11.52
CA LEU A 154 -12.98 -16.03 10.20
C LEU A 154 -11.56 -16.60 10.20
N ARG A 155 -10.95 -16.73 11.37
CA ARG A 155 -9.57 -17.23 11.48
C ARG A 155 -9.41 -18.60 10.84
N GLY A 156 -8.37 -18.71 10.00
CA GLY A 156 -8.00 -19.94 9.33
C GLY A 156 -8.92 -20.35 8.19
N LYS A 157 -9.90 -19.53 7.84
CA LYS A 157 -10.75 -19.74 6.68
C LYS A 157 -10.26 -18.96 5.47
N SER A 158 -10.31 -19.63 4.32
CA SER A 158 -10.15 -18.99 3.01
C SER A 158 -11.46 -18.38 2.52
N VAL A 159 -11.41 -17.63 1.44
CA VAL A 159 -12.62 -17.17 0.72
C VAL A 159 -13.42 -18.37 0.23
N GLU A 160 -12.75 -19.36 -0.36
CA GLU A 160 -13.36 -20.61 -0.81
C GLU A 160 -14.11 -21.33 0.33
N ASP A 161 -13.49 -21.47 1.51
CA ASP A 161 -14.13 -22.10 2.68
C ASP A 161 -15.38 -21.35 3.16
N TRP A 162 -15.37 -20.03 3.06
CA TRP A 162 -16.52 -19.21 3.49
C TRP A 162 -17.71 -19.31 2.55
N PHE A 163 -17.45 -19.41 1.25
CA PHE A 163 -18.46 -19.52 0.22
C PHE A 163 -18.70 -20.96 -0.25
N ALA A 164 -18.21 -21.97 0.46
CA ALA A 164 -18.34 -23.37 0.08
C ALA A 164 -19.79 -23.85 -0.13
N ASP A 165 -20.76 -23.21 0.55
CA ASP A 165 -22.18 -23.48 0.37
C ASP A 165 -22.78 -22.82 -0.90
N ASP A 166 -22.02 -21.97 -1.59
CA ASP A 166 -22.42 -21.28 -2.82
C ASP A 166 -21.23 -21.17 -3.79
N ASP A 167 -20.90 -22.26 -4.43
CA ASP A 167 -19.81 -22.37 -5.42
C ASP A 167 -19.96 -21.33 -6.56
N SER A 168 -21.18 -20.81 -6.77
CA SER A 168 -21.43 -19.80 -7.80
C SER A 168 -20.90 -18.42 -7.46
N PHE A 169 -20.56 -18.12 -6.20
CA PHE A 169 -20.04 -16.81 -5.81
C PHE A 169 -18.73 -16.49 -6.50
N VAL A 170 -17.79 -17.42 -6.52
CA VAL A 170 -16.46 -17.23 -7.16
C VAL A 170 -16.54 -17.14 -8.69
N GLU A 171 -17.66 -17.57 -9.27
CA GLU A 171 -17.93 -17.40 -10.69
C GLU A 171 -18.56 -16.05 -11.03
N THR A 172 -19.00 -15.28 -10.04
CA THR A 172 -19.63 -13.98 -10.27
C THR A 172 -18.65 -12.97 -10.85
N ASP A 173 -19.15 -12.06 -11.66
CA ASP A 173 -18.35 -10.96 -12.18
C ASP A 173 -17.89 -10.01 -11.04
N PHE A 174 -18.69 -9.91 -9.97
CA PHE A 174 -18.30 -9.17 -8.76
C PHE A 174 -17.00 -9.74 -8.15
N TRP A 175 -16.96 -11.07 -7.91
CA TRP A 175 -15.78 -11.72 -7.39
C TRP A 175 -14.57 -11.53 -8.31
N ARG A 176 -14.75 -11.77 -9.62
CA ARG A 176 -13.68 -11.63 -10.61
C ARG A 176 -13.09 -10.22 -10.63
N LEU A 177 -13.93 -9.18 -10.47
CA LEU A 177 -13.46 -7.82 -10.35
C LEU A 177 -12.71 -7.57 -9.06
N CYS A 178 -13.26 -8.01 -7.92
CA CYS A 178 -12.57 -7.91 -6.63
C CYS A 178 -11.23 -8.62 -6.69
N ALA A 179 -11.19 -9.83 -7.19
CA ALA A 179 -9.98 -10.63 -7.34
C ALA A 179 -8.93 -9.94 -8.22
N SER A 180 -9.35 -9.37 -9.34
CA SER A 180 -8.46 -8.66 -10.26
C SER A 180 -7.94 -7.35 -9.70
N LEU A 181 -8.81 -6.51 -9.15
CA LEU A 181 -8.45 -5.18 -8.65
C LEU A 181 -7.62 -5.23 -7.37
N TYR A 182 -7.97 -6.14 -6.47
CA TYR A 182 -7.34 -6.24 -5.15
C TYR A 182 -6.41 -7.43 -5.01
N ARG A 183 -6.18 -8.18 -6.10
CA ARG A 183 -5.30 -9.35 -6.15
C ARG A 183 -5.59 -10.39 -5.06
N ILE A 184 -6.87 -10.56 -4.71
CA ILE A 184 -7.33 -11.56 -3.77
C ILE A 184 -7.58 -12.86 -4.53
N LYS A 185 -7.05 -13.98 -4.00
CA LYS A 185 -7.30 -15.33 -4.51
C LYS A 185 -8.39 -16.01 -3.69
N GLU A 186 -8.98 -17.06 -4.22
CA GLU A 186 -9.92 -17.90 -3.49
C GLU A 186 -9.29 -18.52 -2.23
N SER A 187 -7.99 -18.85 -2.31
CA SER A 187 -7.20 -19.34 -1.19
C SER A 187 -6.79 -18.26 -0.18
N SER A 188 -7.04 -16.98 -0.47
CA SER A 188 -6.71 -15.89 0.46
C SER A 188 -7.60 -15.94 1.70
N SER A 189 -7.08 -15.42 2.82
CA SER A 189 -7.87 -15.34 4.05
C SER A 189 -9.15 -14.53 3.84
N VAL A 190 -10.28 -15.08 4.28
CA VAL A 190 -11.57 -14.39 4.22
C VAL A 190 -11.62 -13.13 5.09
N SER A 191 -10.78 -13.04 6.13
CA SER A 191 -10.60 -11.83 6.94
C SER A 191 -10.07 -10.66 6.09
N VAL A 192 -9.20 -10.93 5.12
CA VAL A 192 -8.70 -9.91 4.19
C VAL A 192 -9.82 -9.39 3.31
N LEU A 193 -10.63 -10.29 2.74
CA LEU A 193 -11.81 -9.89 1.95
C LEU A 193 -12.79 -9.05 2.80
N ARG A 194 -13.07 -9.48 4.03
CA ARG A 194 -13.93 -8.72 4.95
C ARG A 194 -13.40 -7.32 5.22
N ALA A 195 -12.10 -7.21 5.56
CA ALA A 195 -11.46 -5.93 5.83
C ALA A 195 -11.56 -4.99 4.62
N LEU A 196 -11.34 -5.54 3.42
CA LEU A 196 -11.48 -4.82 2.17
C LEU A 196 -12.92 -4.33 1.94
N LEU A 197 -13.91 -5.22 2.08
CA LEU A 197 -15.32 -4.87 1.92
C LEU A 197 -15.76 -3.77 2.89
N CYS A 198 -15.33 -3.86 4.16
CA CYS A 198 -15.64 -2.85 5.16
C CYS A 198 -14.95 -1.51 4.88
N ALA A 199 -13.67 -1.55 4.49
CA ALA A 199 -12.90 -0.33 4.22
C ALA A 199 -13.28 0.35 2.89
N ARG A 200 -13.85 -0.40 1.94
CA ARG A 200 -14.10 0.03 0.56
C ARG A 200 -15.56 -0.14 0.14
N SER A 201 -16.50 -0.14 1.07
CA SER A 201 -17.92 -0.38 0.78
C SER A 201 -18.50 0.59 -0.25
N GLU A 202 -18.17 1.87 -0.19
CA GLU A 202 -18.64 2.86 -1.15
C GLU A 202 -18.05 2.61 -2.55
N GLN A 203 -16.76 2.32 -2.61
CA GLN A 203 -16.07 2.05 -3.87
C GLN A 203 -16.55 0.75 -4.53
N MET A 204 -16.95 -0.23 -3.72
CA MET A 204 -17.52 -1.48 -4.22
C MET A 204 -18.86 -1.28 -4.95
N MET A 205 -19.59 -0.22 -4.64
CA MET A 205 -20.85 0.12 -5.31
C MET A 205 -20.65 0.59 -6.76
N HIS A 206 -19.47 1.11 -7.09
CA HIS A 206 -19.13 1.65 -8.41
C HIS A 206 -18.08 0.79 -9.17
N LEU A 207 -17.91 -0.47 -8.76
CA LEU A 207 -16.97 -1.39 -9.42
C LEU A 207 -17.33 -1.67 -10.88
N ASP A 208 -18.61 -1.62 -11.23
CA ASP A 208 -19.13 -1.86 -12.57
C ASP A 208 -18.79 -0.72 -13.54
N THR A 209 -18.88 0.50 -13.10
CA THR A 209 -18.58 1.68 -13.93
C THR A 209 -17.12 2.07 -13.87
N MET A 210 -16.39 1.63 -12.84
CA MET A 210 -15.05 2.14 -12.55
C MET A 210 -15.01 3.67 -12.48
N GLU A 211 -16.15 4.29 -12.16
CA GLU A 211 -16.27 5.70 -11.94
C GLU A 211 -15.34 6.10 -10.78
N ASP A 212 -14.68 7.24 -10.86
CA ASP A 212 -13.70 7.71 -9.88
C ASP A 212 -12.38 6.92 -9.77
N TRP A 213 -12.19 5.86 -10.54
CA TRP A 213 -10.93 5.14 -10.57
C TRP A 213 -9.97 5.79 -11.56
N MET A 214 -8.77 6.10 -11.08
CA MET A 214 -7.68 6.59 -11.91
C MET A 214 -6.66 5.48 -12.11
N GLN A 215 -6.28 5.24 -13.35
CA GLN A 215 -5.13 4.43 -13.67
C GLN A 215 -3.89 5.29 -13.49
N LEU A 216 -2.94 4.83 -12.69
CA LEU A 216 -1.63 5.45 -12.66
C LEU A 216 -0.91 5.23 -13.99
N PRO A 217 0.07 6.07 -14.32
CA PRO A 217 0.85 5.91 -15.54
C PRO A 217 1.34 4.47 -15.73
N ALA A 218 1.50 4.04 -16.96
CA ALA A 218 1.83 2.68 -17.34
C ALA A 218 3.10 2.12 -16.67
N ASP A 219 3.99 3.02 -16.23
CA ASP A 219 5.16 2.69 -15.42
C ASP A 219 5.08 3.38 -14.04
N PRO A 220 4.51 2.69 -13.03
CA PRO A 220 4.47 3.20 -11.66
C PRO A 220 5.86 3.43 -11.05
N GLY A 221 6.88 2.72 -11.54
CA GLY A 221 8.26 2.89 -11.12
C GLY A 221 8.74 4.31 -11.37
N THR A 222 8.69 4.75 -12.63
CA THR A 222 9.09 6.09 -13.03
C THR A 222 8.18 7.16 -12.47
N ALA A 223 6.86 6.91 -12.47
CA ALA A 223 5.89 7.94 -12.09
C ALA A 223 5.75 8.15 -10.58
N LEU A 224 6.04 7.15 -9.76
CA LEU A 224 5.81 7.19 -8.33
C LEU A 224 7.07 6.86 -7.52
N ILE A 225 7.73 5.74 -7.81
CA ILE A 225 8.84 5.24 -7.00
C ILE A 225 10.10 6.11 -7.15
N GLN A 226 10.51 6.43 -8.37
CA GLN A 226 11.69 7.25 -8.62
C GLN A 226 11.60 8.66 -8.03
N PRO A 227 10.47 9.39 -8.13
CA PRO A 227 10.29 10.66 -7.42
C PRO A 227 10.44 10.55 -5.90
N LEU A 228 9.90 9.46 -5.29
CA LEU A 228 10.06 9.20 -3.87
C LEU A 228 11.51 8.93 -3.48
N ILE A 229 12.22 8.10 -4.24
CA ILE A 229 13.65 7.82 -4.03
C ILE A 229 14.45 9.12 -4.14
N THR A 230 14.18 9.94 -5.16
CA THR A 230 14.88 11.21 -5.37
C THR A 230 14.63 12.18 -4.20
N TYR A 231 13.38 12.25 -3.73
CA TYR A 231 13.00 13.04 -2.56
C TYR A 231 13.77 12.60 -1.32
N LEU A 232 13.79 11.29 -1.03
CA LEU A 232 14.46 10.73 0.13
C LEU A 232 15.98 10.89 0.06
N LYS A 233 16.59 10.69 -1.12
CA LYS A 233 18.02 10.98 -1.35
C LYS A 233 18.35 12.45 -1.09
N GLY A 234 17.45 13.37 -1.46
CA GLY A 234 17.59 14.80 -1.18
C GLY A 234 17.63 15.14 0.30
N TYR A 235 17.02 14.31 1.17
CA TYR A 235 17.12 14.42 2.63
C TYR A 235 18.29 13.64 3.24
N GLY A 236 19.08 12.93 2.43
CA GLY A 236 20.26 12.18 2.89
C GLY A 236 19.94 10.78 3.41
N VAL A 237 18.75 10.22 3.09
CA VAL A 237 18.41 8.85 3.47
C VAL A 237 19.42 7.85 2.88
N GLN A 238 19.84 6.89 3.70
CA GLN A 238 20.83 5.90 3.38
C GLN A 238 20.17 4.68 2.73
N PHE A 239 20.48 4.42 1.47
CA PHE A 239 19.97 3.26 0.73
C PHE A 239 21.04 2.15 0.73
N HIS A 240 20.70 1.00 1.29
CA HIS A 240 21.55 -0.20 1.35
C HIS A 240 21.01 -1.23 0.38
N LEU A 241 21.63 -1.31 -0.79
CA LEU A 241 21.27 -2.27 -1.83
C LEU A 241 21.72 -3.68 -1.45
N ASN A 242 20.98 -4.70 -1.91
CA ASN A 242 21.27 -6.11 -1.64
C ASN A 242 21.45 -6.40 -0.14
N SER A 243 20.63 -5.75 0.67
CA SER A 243 20.70 -5.83 2.13
C SER A 243 19.35 -6.25 2.71
N GLU A 244 19.37 -7.22 3.62
CA GLU A 244 18.15 -7.69 4.29
C GLU A 244 18.38 -7.93 5.78
N ILE A 245 17.31 -7.84 6.56
CA ILE A 245 17.32 -8.23 7.97
C ILE A 245 17.12 -9.75 8.04
N MET A 246 18.15 -10.45 8.57
CA MET A 246 18.12 -11.90 8.73
C MET A 246 17.46 -12.32 10.03
N ASP A 247 17.70 -11.55 11.10
CA ASP A 247 17.21 -11.83 12.43
C ASP A 247 17.12 -10.57 13.28
N ILE A 248 16.18 -10.54 14.21
CA ILE A 248 15.99 -9.48 15.18
C ILE A 248 16.01 -10.09 16.57
N GLN A 249 17.02 -9.76 17.35
CA GLN A 249 17.08 -10.16 18.75
C GLN A 249 16.35 -9.15 19.63
N PHE A 250 15.45 -9.67 20.45
CA PHE A 250 14.67 -8.87 21.37
C PHE A 250 15.22 -8.94 22.79
N SER A 251 14.83 -7.98 23.63
CA SER A 251 15.14 -8.01 25.05
C SER A 251 14.36 -9.11 25.77
N ASP A 252 14.98 -9.68 26.80
CA ASP A 252 14.34 -10.67 27.69
C ASP A 252 13.45 -10.02 28.77
N THR A 253 13.06 -8.76 28.58
CA THR A 253 12.24 -7.99 29.53
C THR A 253 10.75 -8.11 29.22
N CYS A 254 9.89 -7.72 30.16
CA CYS A 254 8.43 -7.70 29.97
C CYS A 254 7.96 -6.83 28.79
N VAL A 255 8.77 -5.88 28.36
CA VAL A 255 8.52 -5.05 27.18
C VAL A 255 9.40 -5.57 26.04
N LEU A 256 8.78 -6.10 25.00
CA LEU A 256 9.46 -6.60 23.82
C LEU A 256 10.13 -5.42 23.08
N GLN A 257 11.46 -5.39 23.09
CA GLN A 257 12.25 -4.34 22.45
C GLN A 257 13.33 -4.96 21.59
N ALA A 258 13.44 -4.54 20.33
CA ALA A 258 14.53 -4.96 19.46
C ALA A 258 15.86 -4.39 20.01
N ARG A 259 16.87 -5.24 20.11
CA ARG A 259 18.21 -4.93 20.65
C ARG A 259 19.31 -5.05 19.63
N VAL A 260 19.20 -6.04 18.76
CA VAL A 260 20.22 -6.31 17.76
C VAL A 260 19.53 -6.67 16.45
N LEU A 261 20.00 -6.08 15.38
CA LEU A 261 19.68 -6.51 14.03
C LEU A 261 20.86 -7.28 13.43
N HIS A 262 20.58 -8.44 12.87
CA HIS A 262 21.50 -9.15 12.03
C HIS A 262 21.15 -8.84 10.58
N MET A 263 21.96 -8.00 9.96
CA MET A 263 21.78 -7.55 8.57
C MET A 263 22.76 -8.30 7.67
N ARG A 264 22.27 -8.91 6.60
CA ARG A 264 23.11 -9.42 5.52
C ARG A 264 23.23 -8.35 4.46
N SER A 265 24.46 -8.02 4.08
CA SER A 265 24.77 -7.13 2.98
C SER A 265 25.71 -7.85 2.02
N ALA A 266 25.29 -8.03 0.77
CA ALA A 266 26.04 -8.68 -0.30
C ALA A 266 26.75 -9.99 0.12
N HIS A 267 27.86 -9.92 0.86
CA HIS A 267 28.72 -11.05 1.20
C HIS A 267 29.06 -11.23 2.67
N HIS A 268 28.53 -10.38 3.55
CA HIS A 268 28.79 -10.48 4.99
C HIS A 268 27.55 -10.17 5.83
N VAL A 269 27.54 -10.72 7.03
CA VAL A 269 26.52 -10.43 8.02
C VAL A 269 27.09 -9.43 9.02
N GLU A 270 26.39 -8.32 9.16
CA GLU A 270 26.70 -7.28 10.11
C GLU A 270 25.75 -7.36 11.31
N ARG A 271 26.30 -7.16 12.52
CA ARG A 271 25.53 -7.08 13.75
C ARG A 271 25.40 -5.63 14.16
N ILE A 272 24.19 -5.11 14.16
CA ILE A 272 23.88 -3.72 14.49
C ILE A 272 23.21 -3.69 15.87
N GLU A 273 23.83 -3.01 16.81
CA GLU A 273 23.21 -2.77 18.12
C GLU A 273 22.25 -1.60 18.04
N LEU A 274 21.04 -1.81 18.56
CA LEU A 274 19.98 -0.80 18.59
C LEU A 274 19.94 -0.12 19.95
N ASN A 275 19.81 1.20 19.94
CA ASN A 275 19.49 1.99 21.11
C ASN A 275 17.99 1.83 21.48
N ALA A 276 17.62 2.27 22.67
CA ALA A 276 16.23 2.18 23.14
C ALA A 276 15.22 2.92 22.26
N ASP A 277 15.67 4.00 21.62
CA ASP A 277 14.84 4.88 20.80
C ASP A 277 14.96 4.60 19.30
N ASP A 278 15.81 3.65 18.89
CA ASP A 278 15.93 3.26 17.47
C ASP A 278 14.67 2.51 17.01
N LEU A 279 14.30 2.71 15.75
CA LEU A 279 13.15 2.06 15.13
C LEU A 279 13.59 0.96 14.18
N CYS A 280 12.86 -0.14 14.20
CA CYS A 280 12.96 -1.19 13.21
C CYS A 280 11.58 -1.40 12.57
N ILE A 281 11.48 -1.11 11.29
CA ILE A 281 10.24 -1.26 10.50
C ILE A 281 10.48 -2.35 9.47
N VAL A 282 9.72 -3.45 9.56
CA VAL A 282 9.80 -4.55 8.60
C VAL A 282 8.56 -4.51 7.74
N THR A 283 8.75 -4.19 6.46
CA THR A 283 7.69 -4.33 5.47
C THR A 283 7.87 -5.67 4.77
N LEU A 284 6.87 -6.53 4.85
CA LEU A 284 6.95 -7.88 4.29
C LEU A 284 6.85 -7.93 2.76
N GLY A 285 6.78 -6.73 2.14
CA GLY A 285 6.59 -6.60 0.72
C GLY A 285 5.17 -6.93 0.27
N GLU A 286 4.85 -6.58 -0.98
CA GLU A 286 3.54 -6.89 -1.60
C GLU A 286 3.49 -8.32 -2.17
N ARG A 287 4.52 -9.10 -2.01
CA ARG A 287 4.55 -10.52 -2.38
C ARG A 287 3.79 -11.35 -1.35
N THR A 288 2.52 -11.10 -1.20
CA THR A 288 1.62 -12.13 -0.69
C THR A 288 1.46 -13.16 -1.78
N ALA A 289 2.04 -14.32 -1.52
CA ALA A 289 1.99 -15.48 -2.40
C ALA A 289 0.58 -15.84 -2.86
#